data_7b8b6cf871b9d26ead6bf00b419f0a53
#
_entry.id   7b8b6cf871b9d26ead6bf00b419f0a53
#
_cell.length_a   1.000
_cell.length_b   1.000
_cell.length_c   1.000
_cell.angle_alpha   90.00
_cell.angle_beta   90.00
_cell.angle_gamma   90.00
#
_symmetry.space_group_name_H-M   'P 1'
#
loop_
_entity.id
_entity.type
_entity.pdbx_description
1 polymer ?
#
loop_
_entity_poly.entity_id
_entity_poly.type
_entity_poly.pdbx_seq_one_letter_code
_entity_poly.pdbx_strand_id
1 'polypeptide(L)'
;SSAASDVYKRQILSRFNLFSTISVNASAATGYSSGDAIRAVQEVARETLPAGYGFEFGGTSREEASSGTSIMVIFIICIIFVYIILCSLYESLFIPLAVMLSIPFGLAGSFLFAKIFGVENNIYMQTGLIMLIGLLAKTAILLTEYASERRRHGMGIAQAALSAAAVRLRPILMTALTMIIGLLPLVVATGAGANGNISLGVGTVGGMLIGTVALLFVVPVLFIVFQSIEERVMPKRKH
;
A
#
# COMPACT_ATOMS: atom_id res chain seq x y z
N SER A 1 -1.54 29.95 -42.06
CA SER A 1 -1.14 29.21 -40.86
C SER A 1 -1.29 27.69 -40.98
N SER A 2 -2.24 27.18 -41.78
CA SER A 2 -2.42 25.74 -42.00
C SER A 2 -1.27 25.10 -42.79
N ALA A 3 -0.68 25.82 -43.76
CA ALA A 3 0.48 25.34 -44.51
C ALA A 3 1.75 25.19 -43.66
N ALA A 4 1.97 26.08 -42.69
CA ALA A 4 3.09 25.97 -41.76
C ALA A 4 2.97 24.79 -40.81
N SER A 5 1.76 24.41 -40.39
CA SER A 5 1.54 23.24 -39.55
C SER A 5 1.77 21.92 -40.28
N ASP A 6 1.55 21.87 -41.59
CA ASP A 6 1.77 20.68 -42.41
C ASP A 6 3.26 20.42 -42.73
N VAL A 7 4.07 21.48 -42.79
CA VAL A 7 5.54 21.35 -42.97
C VAL A 7 6.22 20.75 -41.72
N TYR A 8 5.73 21.00 -40.52
CA TYR A 8 6.30 20.48 -39.26
C TYR A 8 5.80 19.10 -38.86
N LYS A 9 4.73 18.59 -39.49
CA LYS A 9 4.09 17.32 -39.10
C LYS A 9 4.91 16.06 -39.32
N ARG A 10 6.00 16.08 -40.09
CA ARG A 10 6.74 14.86 -40.48
C ARG A 10 8.21 14.91 -40.22
N GLN A 11 8.72 15.70 -39.30
CA GLN A 11 10.13 15.81 -39.01
C GLN A 11 10.65 14.62 -38.17
N ILE A 12 9.79 13.97 -37.38
CA ILE A 12 10.17 12.81 -36.57
C ILE A 12 9.18 11.68 -36.88
N LEU A 13 9.70 10.58 -37.42
CA LEU A 13 8.98 9.33 -37.61
C LEU A 13 9.32 8.41 -36.44
N SER A 14 8.39 8.25 -35.50
CA SER A 14 8.53 7.27 -34.43
C SER A 14 7.97 5.92 -34.85
N ARG A 15 8.61 4.84 -34.40
CA ARG A 15 8.15 3.47 -34.60
C ARG A 15 8.06 2.77 -33.27
N PHE A 16 7.00 2.03 -33.09
CA PHE A 16 6.82 1.15 -31.95
C PHE A 16 6.51 -0.26 -32.47
N ASN A 17 7.28 -1.26 -32.03
CA ASN A 17 7.18 -2.63 -32.55
C ASN A 17 7.23 -2.73 -34.08
N LEU A 18 8.09 -1.93 -34.74
CA LEU A 18 8.25 -1.82 -36.21
C LEU A 18 7.08 -1.12 -36.95
N PHE A 19 6.00 -0.78 -36.30
CA PHE A 19 4.89 -0.01 -36.87
C PHE A 19 5.13 1.50 -36.72
N SER A 20 4.72 2.27 -37.72
CA SER A 20 4.74 3.74 -37.63
C SER A 20 3.72 4.19 -36.58
N THR A 21 4.13 5.02 -35.64
CA THR A 21 3.31 5.44 -34.51
C THR A 21 3.31 6.95 -34.31
N ILE A 22 2.21 7.42 -33.72
CA ILE A 22 2.09 8.76 -33.15
C ILE A 22 1.89 8.59 -31.65
N SER A 23 2.76 9.23 -30.85
CA SER A 23 2.63 9.23 -29.40
C SER A 23 1.68 10.33 -28.97
N VAL A 24 0.66 9.98 -28.20
CA VAL A 24 -0.28 10.90 -27.57
C VAL A 24 -0.03 10.84 -26.06
N ASN A 25 0.37 11.95 -25.47
CA ASN A 25 0.53 12.07 -24.03
C ASN A 25 -0.74 12.72 -23.45
N ALA A 26 -1.35 12.04 -22.51
CA ALA A 26 -2.51 12.52 -21.78
C ALA A 26 -2.30 12.33 -20.28
N SER A 27 -2.90 13.20 -19.47
CA SER A 27 -2.96 13.06 -18.02
C SER A 27 -4.42 13.04 -17.58
N ALA A 28 -4.68 12.35 -16.45
CA ALA A 28 -6.02 12.36 -15.87
C ALA A 28 -6.45 13.78 -15.47
N ALA A 29 -7.74 14.08 -15.62
CA ALA A 29 -8.30 15.33 -15.11
C ALA A 29 -8.35 15.29 -13.58
N THR A 30 -8.35 16.47 -12.95
CA THR A 30 -8.40 16.61 -11.48
C THR A 30 -9.61 15.86 -10.92
N GLY A 31 -9.36 14.90 -10.03
CA GLY A 31 -10.39 14.06 -9.38
C GLY A 31 -10.61 12.69 -10.02
N TYR A 32 -9.91 12.35 -11.09
CA TYR A 32 -9.93 11.01 -11.70
C TYR A 32 -8.60 10.31 -11.48
N SER A 33 -8.64 8.98 -11.35
CA SER A 33 -7.42 8.17 -11.24
C SER A 33 -6.79 7.88 -12.60
N SER A 34 -5.49 7.55 -12.62
CA SER A 34 -4.81 7.10 -13.85
C SER A 34 -5.48 5.87 -14.47
N GLY A 35 -6.01 4.96 -13.65
CA GLY A 35 -6.76 3.79 -14.13
C GLY A 35 -8.08 4.14 -14.80
N ASP A 36 -8.76 5.22 -14.39
CA ASP A 36 -9.97 5.70 -15.04
C ASP A 36 -9.65 6.33 -16.40
N ALA A 37 -8.55 7.08 -16.48
CA ALA A 37 -8.05 7.65 -17.73
C ALA A 37 -7.68 6.54 -18.73
N ILE A 38 -7.00 5.49 -18.29
CA ILE A 38 -6.65 4.32 -19.13
C ILE A 38 -7.92 3.66 -19.67
N ARG A 39 -8.93 3.43 -18.82
CA ARG A 39 -10.21 2.83 -19.25
C ARG A 39 -10.93 3.70 -20.26
N ALA A 40 -11.02 5.01 -20.02
CA ALA A 40 -11.64 5.96 -20.92
C ALA A 40 -10.95 5.98 -22.30
N VAL A 41 -9.62 6.00 -22.32
CA VAL A 41 -8.83 5.91 -23.56
C VAL A 41 -9.09 4.61 -24.31
N GLN A 42 -9.17 3.48 -23.59
CA GLN A 42 -9.47 2.17 -24.20
C GLN A 42 -10.87 2.14 -24.85
N GLU A 43 -11.86 2.70 -24.16
CA GLU A 43 -13.24 2.76 -24.64
C GLU A 43 -13.35 3.62 -25.90
N VAL A 44 -12.85 4.87 -25.82
CA VAL A 44 -12.85 5.79 -26.97
C VAL A 44 -12.03 5.24 -28.14
N ALA A 45 -10.89 4.62 -27.92
CA ALA A 45 -10.06 4.06 -28.96
C ALA A 45 -10.76 2.90 -29.69
N ARG A 46 -11.53 2.06 -28.98
CA ARG A 46 -12.31 0.98 -29.60
C ARG A 46 -13.45 1.49 -30.47
N GLU A 47 -14.05 2.61 -30.11
CA GLU A 47 -15.18 3.19 -30.85
C GLU A 47 -14.76 4.05 -32.03
N THR A 48 -13.60 4.75 -31.92
CA THR A 48 -13.25 5.81 -32.89
C THR A 48 -12.15 5.43 -33.87
N LEU A 49 -11.32 4.39 -33.56
CA LEU A 49 -10.22 4.02 -34.45
C LEU A 49 -10.74 3.34 -35.73
N PRO A 50 -10.34 3.82 -36.93
CA PRO A 50 -10.68 3.18 -38.21
C PRO A 50 -10.05 1.79 -38.32
N ALA A 51 -10.59 0.94 -39.16
CA ALA A 51 -10.02 -0.36 -39.49
C ALA A 51 -8.58 -0.23 -40.00
N GLY A 52 -7.66 -0.98 -39.41
CA GLY A 52 -6.22 -0.93 -39.72
C GLY A 52 -5.39 -0.08 -38.80
N TYR A 53 -6.00 0.65 -37.85
CA TYR A 53 -5.29 1.35 -36.78
C TYR A 53 -5.46 0.58 -35.45
N GLY A 54 -4.36 0.46 -34.71
CA GLY A 54 -4.33 -0.07 -33.37
C GLY A 54 -3.80 0.97 -32.38
N PHE A 55 -4.03 0.77 -31.10
CA PHE A 55 -3.40 1.57 -30.06
C PHE A 55 -2.71 0.65 -29.06
N GLU A 56 -1.63 1.14 -28.49
CA GLU A 56 -0.91 0.44 -27.41
C GLU A 56 -0.42 1.48 -26.41
N PHE A 57 -0.47 1.11 -25.14
CA PHE A 57 0.05 1.96 -24.08
C PHE A 57 1.58 1.83 -24.02
N GLY A 58 2.25 2.98 -23.82
CA GLY A 58 3.69 3.05 -23.63
C GLY A 58 4.06 3.34 -22.19
N GLY A 59 5.31 3.06 -21.81
CA GLY A 59 5.87 3.38 -20.50
C GLY A 59 5.08 2.82 -19.33
N THR A 60 4.92 3.61 -18.28
CA THR A 60 4.23 3.23 -17.03
C THR A 60 2.75 2.94 -17.25
N SER A 61 2.09 3.58 -18.22
CA SER A 61 0.68 3.32 -18.54
C SER A 61 0.45 1.91 -19.08
N ARG A 62 1.44 1.31 -19.75
CA ARG A 62 1.38 -0.08 -20.18
C ARG A 62 1.40 -1.04 -19.00
N GLU A 63 2.28 -0.79 -18.04
CA GLU A 63 2.36 -1.59 -16.80
C GLU A 63 1.09 -1.46 -16.00
N GLU A 64 0.53 -0.27 -15.89
CA GLU A 64 -0.71 -0.01 -15.16
C GLU A 64 -1.92 -0.66 -15.85
N ALA A 65 -2.02 -0.58 -17.17
CA ALA A 65 -3.08 -1.22 -17.94
C ALA A 65 -3.03 -2.76 -17.85
N SER A 66 -1.84 -3.34 -17.79
CA SER A 66 -1.65 -4.80 -17.67
C SER A 66 -1.79 -5.30 -16.23
N SER A 67 -1.53 -4.46 -15.23
CA SER A 67 -1.38 -4.86 -13.83
C SER A 67 -2.66 -4.73 -12.99
N GLY A 68 -3.71 -4.07 -13.47
CA GLY A 68 -4.87 -3.72 -12.66
C GLY A 68 -5.54 -4.91 -11.94
N THR A 69 -5.69 -6.06 -12.59
CA THR A 69 -6.21 -7.29 -11.97
C THR A 69 -5.12 -8.02 -11.19
N SER A 70 -3.87 -7.95 -11.64
CA SER A 70 -2.74 -8.66 -11.04
C SER A 70 -2.39 -8.10 -9.66
N ILE A 71 -2.48 -6.79 -9.45
CA ILE A 71 -2.14 -6.15 -8.16
C ILE A 71 -3.12 -6.58 -7.06
N MET A 72 -4.42 -6.67 -7.36
CA MET A 72 -5.42 -7.14 -6.38
C MET A 72 -5.14 -8.58 -5.94
N VAL A 73 -4.78 -9.44 -6.90
CA VAL A 73 -4.40 -10.83 -6.62
C VAL A 73 -3.14 -10.90 -5.77
N ILE A 74 -2.12 -10.13 -6.10
CA ILE A 74 -0.87 -10.05 -5.33
C ILE A 74 -1.16 -9.58 -3.90
N PHE A 75 -2.04 -8.59 -3.74
CA PHE A 75 -2.42 -8.07 -2.43
C PHE A 75 -3.08 -9.15 -1.55
N ILE A 76 -4.02 -9.90 -2.11
CA ILE A 76 -4.70 -11.01 -1.43
C ILE A 76 -3.71 -12.12 -1.06
N ILE A 77 -2.85 -12.51 -2.00
CA ILE A 77 -1.82 -13.53 -1.75
C ILE A 77 -0.86 -13.08 -0.64
N CYS A 78 -0.42 -11.81 -0.66
CA CYS A 78 0.44 -11.25 0.36
C CYS A 78 -0.21 -11.32 1.75
N ILE A 79 -1.48 -10.94 1.86
CA ILE A 79 -2.24 -11.00 3.12
C ILE A 79 -2.35 -12.45 3.62
N ILE A 80 -2.70 -13.40 2.75
CA ILE A 80 -2.82 -14.82 3.11
C ILE A 80 -1.46 -15.36 3.57
N PHE A 81 -0.38 -15.03 2.86
CA PHE A 81 0.95 -15.51 3.18
C PHE A 81 1.43 -14.97 4.54
N VAL A 82 1.23 -13.68 4.79
CA VAL A 82 1.51 -13.07 6.10
C VAL A 82 0.71 -13.75 7.20
N TYR A 83 -0.58 -14.02 6.99
CA TYR A 83 -1.42 -14.70 7.97
C TYR A 83 -0.91 -16.11 8.29
N ILE A 84 -0.54 -16.90 7.28
CA ILE A 84 0.00 -18.26 7.48
C ILE A 84 1.29 -18.23 8.29
N ILE A 85 2.22 -17.31 7.95
CA ILE A 85 3.48 -17.14 8.70
C ILE A 85 3.18 -16.78 10.16
N LEU A 86 2.25 -15.87 10.40
CA LEU A 86 1.89 -15.45 11.75
C LEU A 86 1.23 -16.58 12.54
N CYS A 87 0.36 -17.38 11.93
CA CYS A 87 -0.23 -18.57 12.57
C CYS A 87 0.86 -19.57 12.99
N SER A 88 1.86 -19.78 12.14
CA SER A 88 3.00 -20.65 12.45
C SER A 88 3.86 -20.10 13.58
N LEU A 89 4.07 -18.76 13.62
CA LEU A 89 4.91 -18.11 14.65
C LEU A 89 4.25 -18.13 16.03
N TYR A 90 2.94 -17.89 16.09
CA TYR A 90 2.20 -17.80 17.37
C TYR A 90 1.64 -19.13 17.85
N GLU A 91 1.66 -20.17 17.00
CA GLU A 91 0.97 -21.44 17.26
C GLU A 91 -0.51 -21.24 17.63
N SER A 92 -1.11 -20.19 17.09
CA SER A 92 -2.48 -19.77 17.34
C SER A 92 -3.11 -19.24 16.06
N LEU A 93 -4.42 -19.47 15.89
CA LEU A 93 -5.19 -18.91 14.77
C LEU A 93 -5.82 -17.56 15.11
N PHE A 94 -5.98 -17.24 16.39
CA PHE A 94 -6.70 -16.04 16.84
C PHE A 94 -5.80 -14.83 17.01
N ILE A 95 -4.60 -14.98 17.57
CA ILE A 95 -3.67 -13.87 17.81
C ILE A 95 -3.27 -13.17 16.48
N PRO A 96 -2.97 -13.88 15.38
CA PRO A 96 -2.66 -13.26 14.10
C PRO A 96 -3.77 -12.35 13.57
N LEU A 97 -5.04 -12.62 13.89
CA LEU A 97 -6.15 -11.76 13.48
C LEU A 97 -6.05 -10.36 14.09
N ALA A 98 -5.52 -10.22 15.32
CA ALA A 98 -5.29 -8.92 15.92
C ALA A 98 -4.30 -8.07 15.10
N VAL A 99 -3.24 -8.70 14.59
CA VAL A 99 -2.27 -8.04 13.70
C VAL A 99 -2.90 -7.67 12.37
N MET A 100 -3.61 -8.61 11.74
CA MET A 100 -4.23 -8.39 10.43
C MET A 100 -5.29 -7.28 10.46
N LEU A 101 -6.09 -7.23 11.53
CA LEU A 101 -7.15 -6.23 11.67
C LEU A 101 -6.61 -4.82 11.92
N SER A 102 -5.34 -4.69 12.28
CA SER A 102 -4.68 -3.40 12.45
C SER A 102 -4.19 -2.78 11.14
N ILE A 103 -3.96 -3.58 10.09
CA ILE A 103 -3.45 -3.12 8.79
C ILE A 103 -4.38 -2.08 8.11
N PRO A 104 -5.71 -2.25 8.09
CA PRO A 104 -6.62 -1.30 7.47
C PRO A 104 -6.48 0.14 7.99
N PHE A 105 -6.08 0.35 9.24
CA PHE A 105 -5.86 1.70 9.79
C PHE A 105 -4.67 2.41 9.12
N GLY A 106 -3.62 1.67 8.83
CA GLY A 106 -2.49 2.20 8.07
C GLY A 106 -2.85 2.51 6.62
N LEU A 107 -3.62 1.63 5.98
CA LEU A 107 -4.12 1.88 4.63
C LEU A 107 -5.03 3.12 4.58
N ALA A 108 -5.94 3.26 5.55
CA ALA A 108 -6.77 4.46 5.67
C ALA A 108 -5.92 5.73 5.83
N GLY A 109 -4.85 5.67 6.63
CA GLY A 109 -3.87 6.75 6.76
C GLY A 109 -3.20 7.12 5.45
N SER A 110 -2.78 6.14 4.67
CA SER A 110 -2.18 6.33 3.35
C SER A 110 -3.14 7.04 2.39
N PHE A 111 -4.38 6.58 2.28
CA PHE A 111 -5.39 7.21 1.42
C PHE A 111 -5.78 8.61 1.90
N LEU A 112 -5.81 8.84 3.20
CA LEU A 112 -6.08 10.16 3.76
C LEU A 112 -5.00 11.16 3.36
N PHE A 113 -3.72 10.79 3.49
CA PHE A 113 -2.61 11.62 3.08
C PHE A 113 -2.57 11.83 1.57
N ALA A 114 -2.81 10.80 0.77
CA ALA A 114 -2.93 10.93 -0.68
C ALA A 114 -3.99 11.97 -1.07
N LYS A 115 -5.14 11.96 -0.41
CA LYS A 115 -6.21 12.95 -0.62
C LYS A 115 -5.79 14.37 -0.22
N ILE A 116 -5.10 14.53 0.92
CA ILE A 116 -4.65 15.85 1.41
C ILE A 116 -3.61 16.45 0.46
N PHE A 117 -2.67 15.64 -0.03
CA PHE A 117 -1.60 16.08 -0.93
C PHE A 117 -2.01 16.06 -2.41
N GLY A 118 -3.24 15.68 -2.73
CA GLY A 118 -3.71 15.60 -4.13
C GLY A 118 -2.99 14.57 -4.98
N VAL A 119 -2.48 13.50 -4.34
CA VAL A 119 -1.76 12.41 -5.03
C VAL A 119 -2.76 11.39 -5.54
N GLU A 120 -2.65 11.06 -6.83
CA GLU A 120 -3.50 10.06 -7.47
C GLU A 120 -3.10 8.63 -7.08
N ASN A 121 -4.10 7.75 -7.05
CA ASN A 121 -3.86 6.33 -6.84
C ASN A 121 -3.30 5.69 -8.12
N ASN A 122 -1.99 5.58 -8.18
CA ASN A 122 -1.23 4.99 -9.28
C ASN A 122 -0.47 3.73 -8.81
N ILE A 123 0.20 3.05 -9.74
CA ILE A 123 0.97 1.83 -9.45
C ILE A 123 2.05 2.03 -8.38
N TYR A 124 2.65 3.22 -8.30
CA TYR A 124 3.68 3.55 -7.31
C TYR A 124 3.08 3.64 -5.91
N MET A 125 1.90 4.29 -5.78
CA MET A 125 1.18 4.33 -4.51
C MET A 125 0.77 2.92 -4.06
N GLN A 126 0.28 2.09 -4.97
CA GLN A 126 -0.11 0.70 -4.68
C GLN A 126 1.09 -0.13 -4.21
N THR A 127 2.26 0.06 -4.83
CA THR A 127 3.52 -0.55 -4.36
C THR A 127 3.89 -0.07 -2.96
N GLY A 128 3.72 1.23 -2.69
CA GLY A 128 3.89 1.81 -1.35
C GLY A 128 2.95 1.20 -0.31
N LEU A 129 1.70 0.90 -0.67
CA LEU A 129 0.74 0.23 0.20
C LEU A 129 1.18 -1.19 0.56
N ILE A 130 1.71 -1.96 -0.40
CA ILE A 130 2.24 -3.31 -0.14
C ILE A 130 3.43 -3.23 0.83
N MET A 131 4.35 -2.30 0.60
CA MET A 131 5.48 -2.06 1.50
C MET A 131 5.00 -1.65 2.91
N LEU A 132 4.00 -0.78 3.00
CA LEU A 132 3.40 -0.32 4.25
C LEU A 132 2.83 -1.47 5.08
N ILE A 133 2.16 -2.44 4.45
CA ILE A 133 1.64 -3.62 5.15
C ILE A 133 2.77 -4.35 5.88
N GLY A 134 3.90 -4.59 5.21
CA GLY A 134 5.05 -5.25 5.83
C GLY A 134 5.63 -4.47 7.01
N LEU A 135 5.72 -3.15 6.88
CA LEU A 135 6.24 -2.27 7.93
C LEU A 135 5.33 -2.23 9.16
N LEU A 136 4.03 -2.12 8.96
CA LEU A 136 3.04 -2.12 10.04
C LEU A 136 2.89 -3.49 10.69
N ALA A 137 2.87 -4.56 9.89
CA ALA A 137 2.83 -5.92 10.40
C ALA A 137 4.01 -6.21 11.34
N LYS A 138 5.24 -5.83 10.95
CA LYS A 138 6.42 -5.95 11.80
C LYS A 138 6.24 -5.28 13.16
N THR A 139 5.67 -4.07 13.17
CA THR A 139 5.45 -3.32 14.41
C THR A 139 4.37 -3.98 15.29
N ALA A 140 3.28 -4.43 14.68
CA ALA A 140 2.21 -5.13 15.39
C ALA A 140 2.67 -6.48 15.95
N ILE A 141 3.48 -7.23 15.19
CA ILE A 141 4.08 -8.50 15.62
C ILE A 141 4.91 -8.32 16.88
N LEU A 142 5.81 -7.34 16.91
CA LEU A 142 6.67 -7.07 18.07
C LEU A 142 5.87 -6.75 19.34
N LEU A 143 4.72 -6.07 19.16
CA LEU A 143 3.84 -5.74 20.29
C LEU A 143 3.08 -6.97 20.80
N THR A 144 2.48 -7.72 19.89
CA THR A 144 1.68 -8.91 20.24
C THR A 144 2.53 -10.05 20.77
N GLU A 145 3.75 -10.23 20.25
CA GLU A 145 4.70 -11.24 20.75
C GLU A 145 5.07 -10.95 22.20
N TYR A 146 5.44 -9.71 22.49
CA TYR A 146 5.78 -9.33 23.87
C TYR A 146 4.59 -9.46 24.83
N ALA A 147 3.38 -9.12 24.38
CA ALA A 147 2.17 -9.31 25.17
C ALA A 147 1.88 -10.80 25.43
N SER A 148 2.04 -11.65 24.41
CA SER A 148 1.87 -13.10 24.50
C SER A 148 2.90 -13.74 25.46
N GLU A 149 4.17 -13.32 25.40
CA GLU A 149 5.21 -13.75 26.30
C GLU A 149 4.88 -13.40 27.76
N ARG A 150 4.47 -12.15 28.03
CA ARG A 150 4.02 -11.71 29.37
C ARG A 150 2.82 -12.50 29.87
N ARG A 151 1.89 -12.85 28.98
CA ARG A 151 0.74 -13.70 29.31
C ARG A 151 1.19 -15.12 29.67
N ARG A 152 2.16 -15.69 28.97
CA ARG A 152 2.73 -17.00 29.26
C ARG A 152 3.41 -17.03 30.65
N HIS A 153 3.96 -15.92 31.09
CA HIS A 153 4.53 -15.76 32.45
C HIS A 153 3.49 -15.53 33.56
N GLY A 154 2.19 -15.69 33.26
CA GLY A 154 1.13 -15.66 34.27
C GLY A 154 0.49 -14.28 34.51
N MET A 155 0.85 -13.26 33.75
CA MET A 155 0.18 -11.96 33.86
C MET A 155 -1.27 -12.02 33.38
N GLY A 156 -2.15 -11.17 33.94
CA GLY A 156 -3.50 -10.97 33.41
C GLY A 156 -3.48 -10.46 31.98
N ILE A 157 -4.46 -10.84 31.14
CA ILE A 157 -4.48 -10.50 29.71
C ILE A 157 -4.35 -8.98 29.50
N ALA A 158 -5.15 -8.18 30.20
CA ALA A 158 -5.13 -6.72 30.11
C ALA A 158 -3.80 -6.13 30.60
N GLN A 159 -3.24 -6.65 31.69
CA GLN A 159 -1.93 -6.23 32.21
C GLN A 159 -0.79 -6.57 31.26
N ALA A 160 -0.83 -7.74 30.63
CA ALA A 160 0.16 -8.14 29.63
C ALA A 160 0.14 -7.21 28.41
N ALA A 161 -1.05 -6.89 27.89
CA ALA A 161 -1.24 -5.96 26.77
C ALA A 161 -0.75 -4.54 27.09
N LEU A 162 -1.13 -3.99 28.24
CA LEU A 162 -0.71 -2.64 28.68
C LEU A 162 0.80 -2.58 28.95
N SER A 163 1.37 -3.61 29.60
CA SER A 163 2.80 -3.71 29.82
C SER A 163 3.58 -3.78 28.51
N ALA A 164 3.08 -4.53 27.53
CA ALA A 164 3.67 -4.60 26.21
C ALA A 164 3.66 -3.25 25.50
N ALA A 165 2.52 -2.56 25.52
CA ALA A 165 2.39 -1.22 24.92
C ALA A 165 3.34 -0.22 25.57
N ALA A 166 3.43 -0.19 26.90
CA ALA A 166 4.30 0.73 27.63
C ALA A 166 5.81 0.48 27.34
N VAL A 167 6.26 -0.77 27.37
CA VAL A 167 7.67 -1.12 27.15
C VAL A 167 8.08 -0.95 25.69
N ARG A 168 7.20 -1.31 24.76
CA ARG A 168 7.49 -1.26 23.32
C ARG A 168 7.22 0.11 22.67
N LEU A 169 6.57 1.04 23.38
CA LEU A 169 6.27 2.40 22.88
C LEU A 169 7.51 3.08 22.30
N ARG A 170 8.58 3.17 23.09
CA ARG A 170 9.82 3.86 22.69
C ARG A 170 10.49 3.22 21.46
N PRO A 171 10.76 1.90 21.41
CA PRO A 171 11.31 1.26 20.21
C PRO A 171 10.43 1.43 18.96
N ILE A 172 9.10 1.33 19.10
CA ILE A 172 8.16 1.50 17.99
C ILE A 172 8.23 2.93 17.44
N LEU A 173 8.17 3.93 18.30
CA LEU A 173 8.28 5.33 17.87
C LEU A 173 9.63 5.63 17.23
N MET A 174 10.74 5.11 17.78
CA MET A 174 12.06 5.29 17.19
C MET A 174 12.14 4.72 15.77
N THR A 175 11.67 3.49 15.57
CA THR A 175 11.69 2.86 14.24
C THR A 175 10.74 3.55 13.26
N ALA A 176 9.56 3.94 13.70
CA ALA A 176 8.60 4.65 12.85
C ALA A 176 9.13 6.02 12.42
N LEU A 177 9.68 6.80 13.35
CA LEU A 177 10.26 8.11 13.05
C LEU A 177 11.47 8.00 12.11
N THR A 178 12.35 7.03 12.35
CA THR A 178 13.50 6.80 11.45
C THR A 178 13.06 6.46 10.04
N MET A 179 12.04 5.63 9.87
CA MET A 179 11.50 5.30 8.56
C MET A 179 10.79 6.48 7.90
N ILE A 180 9.99 7.23 8.65
CA ILE A 180 9.32 8.44 8.13
C ILE A 180 10.36 9.44 7.64
N ILE A 181 11.38 9.74 8.44
CA ILE A 181 12.46 10.67 8.07
C ILE A 181 13.22 10.14 6.86
N GLY A 182 13.51 8.83 6.80
CA GLY A 182 14.16 8.19 5.66
C GLY A 182 13.37 8.26 4.34
N LEU A 183 12.04 8.33 4.42
CA LEU A 183 11.16 8.44 3.26
C LEU A 183 10.82 9.89 2.88
N LEU A 184 11.12 10.89 3.72
CA LEU A 184 10.87 12.31 3.39
C LEU A 184 11.49 12.76 2.07
N PRO A 185 12.72 12.35 1.69
CA PRO A 185 13.28 12.73 0.39
C PRO A 185 12.42 12.31 -0.81
N LEU A 186 11.66 11.20 -0.70
CA LEU A 186 10.75 10.78 -1.76
C LEU A 186 9.54 11.72 -1.87
N VAL A 187 9.06 12.25 -0.73
CA VAL A 187 7.91 13.17 -0.71
C VAL A 187 8.22 14.50 -1.39
N VAL A 188 9.47 14.95 -1.28
CA VAL A 188 9.94 16.23 -1.86
C VAL A 188 10.76 16.02 -3.15
N ALA A 189 10.67 14.87 -3.77
CA ALA A 189 11.41 14.54 -5.00
C ALA A 189 11.06 15.51 -6.13
N THR A 190 12.07 15.89 -6.93
CA THR A 190 11.92 16.77 -8.09
C THR A 190 12.61 16.18 -9.32
N GLY A 191 12.18 16.56 -10.51
CA GLY A 191 12.77 16.09 -11.77
C GLY A 191 12.00 14.95 -12.43
N ALA A 192 12.66 14.27 -13.37
CA ALA A 192 12.05 13.17 -14.11
C ALA A 192 11.73 12.00 -13.16
N GLY A 193 10.48 11.51 -13.18
CA GLY A 193 10.01 10.44 -12.29
C GLY A 193 9.59 10.90 -10.90
N ALA A 194 9.63 12.19 -10.58
CA ALA A 194 9.24 12.74 -9.29
C ALA A 194 7.83 12.33 -8.87
N ASN A 195 6.85 12.33 -9.78
CA ASN A 195 5.46 11.98 -9.48
C ASN A 195 5.32 10.56 -8.92
N GLY A 196 6.09 9.60 -9.44
CA GLY A 196 6.09 8.22 -8.92
C GLY A 196 6.66 8.17 -7.49
N ASN A 197 7.80 8.81 -7.27
CA ASN A 197 8.45 8.88 -5.96
C ASN A 197 7.57 9.59 -4.93
N ILE A 198 6.95 10.72 -5.30
CA ILE A 198 6.01 11.46 -4.44
C ILE A 198 4.82 10.59 -4.07
N SER A 199 4.22 9.90 -5.04
CA SER A 199 3.08 9.01 -4.80
C SER A 199 3.42 7.90 -3.80
N LEU A 200 4.56 7.24 -3.99
CA LEU A 200 5.06 6.22 -3.08
C LEU A 200 5.38 6.80 -1.70
N GLY A 201 6.09 7.93 -1.65
CA GLY A 201 6.51 8.59 -0.42
C GLY A 201 5.34 9.09 0.42
N VAL A 202 4.41 9.84 -0.18
CA VAL A 202 3.22 10.39 0.51
C VAL A 202 2.34 9.26 1.06
N GLY A 203 2.07 8.25 0.23
CA GLY A 203 1.26 7.10 0.64
C GLY A 203 1.88 6.36 1.83
N THR A 204 3.18 6.08 1.75
CA THR A 204 3.87 5.31 2.80
C THR A 204 4.07 6.14 4.07
N VAL A 205 4.50 7.39 3.97
CA VAL A 205 4.69 8.28 5.13
C VAL A 205 3.36 8.52 5.85
N GLY A 206 2.29 8.83 5.10
CA GLY A 206 0.96 9.03 5.67
C GLY A 206 0.42 7.77 6.36
N GLY A 207 0.58 6.62 5.71
CA GLY A 207 0.20 5.34 6.28
C GLY A 207 1.00 4.96 7.52
N MET A 208 2.31 5.21 7.52
CA MET A 208 3.17 4.99 8.69
C MET A 208 2.81 5.91 9.86
N LEU A 209 2.56 7.17 9.61
CA LEU A 209 2.27 8.14 10.66
C LEU A 209 0.95 7.81 11.37
N ILE A 210 -0.13 7.67 10.62
CA ILE A 210 -1.44 7.34 11.18
C ILE A 210 -1.47 5.89 11.66
N GLY A 211 -0.91 4.96 10.88
CA GLY A 211 -0.88 3.54 11.20
C GLY A 211 -0.13 3.27 12.50
N THR A 212 1.03 3.88 12.73
CA THR A 212 1.81 3.68 13.96
C THR A 212 1.04 4.17 15.19
N VAL A 213 0.40 5.34 15.10
CA VAL A 213 -0.43 5.87 16.19
C VAL A 213 -1.61 4.95 16.44
N ALA A 214 -2.33 4.55 15.39
CA ALA A 214 -3.47 3.64 15.50
C ALA A 214 -3.07 2.29 16.09
N LEU A 215 -1.96 1.70 15.61
CA LEU A 215 -1.43 0.42 16.10
C LEU A 215 -1.18 0.42 17.60
N LEU A 216 -0.65 1.51 18.15
CA LEU A 216 -0.34 1.64 19.56
C LEU A 216 -1.57 1.50 20.47
N PHE A 217 -2.74 1.94 19.98
CA PHE A 217 -4.01 1.85 20.71
C PHE A 217 -4.83 0.62 20.32
N VAL A 218 -4.90 0.34 19.03
CA VAL A 218 -5.78 -0.70 18.48
C VAL A 218 -5.24 -2.11 18.75
N VAL A 219 -3.94 -2.34 18.57
CA VAL A 219 -3.36 -3.68 18.74
C VAL A 219 -3.48 -4.21 20.16
N PRO A 220 -3.20 -3.44 21.24
CA PRO A 220 -3.41 -3.93 22.60
C PRO A 220 -4.88 -4.30 22.88
N VAL A 221 -5.84 -3.52 22.37
CA VAL A 221 -7.27 -3.80 22.52
C VAL A 221 -7.66 -5.06 21.78
N LEU A 222 -7.24 -5.19 20.53
CA LEU A 222 -7.50 -6.39 19.71
C LEU A 222 -6.84 -7.62 20.32
N PHE A 223 -5.63 -7.50 20.85
CA PHE A 223 -4.96 -8.58 21.55
C PHE A 223 -5.79 -9.08 22.75
N ILE A 224 -6.33 -8.17 23.57
CA ILE A 224 -7.19 -8.54 24.71
C ILE A 224 -8.42 -9.31 24.24
N VAL A 225 -9.07 -8.85 23.17
CA VAL A 225 -10.27 -9.49 22.62
C VAL A 225 -9.94 -10.90 22.08
N PHE A 226 -8.96 -11.00 21.21
CA PHE A 226 -8.63 -12.28 20.57
C PHE A 226 -8.00 -13.28 21.53
N GLN A 227 -7.16 -12.84 22.47
CA GLN A 227 -6.62 -13.70 23.52
C GLN A 227 -7.73 -14.22 24.44
N SER A 228 -8.74 -13.39 24.76
CA SER A 228 -9.88 -13.83 25.57
C SER A 228 -10.75 -14.84 24.84
N ILE A 229 -10.90 -14.69 23.51
CA ILE A 229 -11.63 -15.66 22.67
C ILE A 229 -10.85 -16.97 22.61
N GLU A 230 -9.53 -16.92 22.38
CA GLU A 230 -8.67 -18.10 22.32
C GLU A 230 -8.76 -18.92 23.60
N GLU A 231 -8.65 -18.28 24.78
CA GLU A 231 -8.72 -18.94 26.07
C GLU A 231 -10.11 -19.54 26.38
N ARG A 232 -11.18 -18.98 25.79
CA ARG A 232 -12.52 -19.56 25.89
C ARG A 232 -12.73 -20.78 24.98
N VAL A 233 -12.17 -20.71 23.77
CA VAL A 233 -12.34 -21.76 22.74
C VAL A 233 -11.36 -22.92 22.98
N MET A 234 -10.16 -22.60 23.37
CA MET A 234 -9.09 -23.58 23.66
C MET A 234 -8.57 -23.36 25.10
N PRO A 235 -9.29 -23.84 26.12
CA PRO A 235 -8.78 -23.76 27.48
C PRO A 235 -7.48 -24.55 27.56
N LYS A 236 -6.34 -23.83 27.75
CA LYS A 236 -5.03 -24.47 27.91
C LYS A 236 -5.11 -25.44 29.09
N ARG A 237 -4.85 -26.73 28.83
CA ARG A 237 -4.57 -27.67 29.90
C ARG A 237 -3.45 -27.09 30.77
N LYS A 238 -3.78 -26.84 32.03
CA LYS A 238 -2.76 -26.51 33.06
C LYS A 238 -1.82 -27.69 33.15
N HIS A 239 -0.60 -27.50 32.70
CA HIS A 239 0.52 -28.33 33.09
C HIS A 239 1.18 -27.70 34.32
#